data_51338b9a8cc20bc852a53bf751fdd18d
#
_entry.id   51338b9a8cc20bc852a53bf751fdd18d
#
_cell.length_a   1.000
_cell.length_b   1.000
_cell.length_c   1.000
_cell.angle_alpha   90.00
_cell.angle_beta   90.00
_cell.angle_gamma   90.00
#
_symmetry.space_group_name_H-M   'P 1'
#
loop_
_entity.id
_entity.type
_entity.pdbx_description
1 polymer ?
#
loop_
_entity_poly.entity_id
_entity_poly.type
_entity_poly.pdbx_seq_one_letter_code
_entity_poly.pdbx_strand_id
1 'polypeptide(L)'
;RAEFLTILSRFGELAESDITFTDVSEDHWAYDIIVSAATKGWINGYEDGTFHPDGTLLRSEAVAVTNRVLGRSADKNTINSAAGIRIFPDVEKSHWAYYDIMEASIGHEYSGSGAGEVWTSFTKEKTTLSEGTHVINGILYRVKSDGFFATNEYIDGHWYDASGKYVTGNATLDELMRAATRACVTSGM
;
A
#
# COMPACT_ATOMS: atom_id res chain seq x y z
N ARG A 1 -12.92 -1.06 18.86
CA ARG A 1 -12.43 0.20 18.26
C ARG A 1 -11.92 1.14 19.34
N ALA A 2 -12.70 1.43 20.40
CA ALA A 2 -12.30 2.32 21.50
C ALA A 2 -11.06 1.81 22.24
N GLU A 3 -10.96 0.51 22.53
CA GLU A 3 -9.79 -0.11 23.17
C GLU A 3 -8.50 0.11 22.36
N PHE A 4 -8.57 -0.02 21.02
CA PHE A 4 -7.43 0.21 20.15
C PHE A 4 -6.95 1.66 20.19
N LEU A 5 -7.87 2.64 20.16
CA LEU A 5 -7.52 4.05 20.34
C LEU A 5 -6.91 4.33 21.70
N THR A 6 -7.38 3.64 22.76
CA THR A 6 -6.80 3.78 24.11
C THR A 6 -5.34 3.33 24.15
N ILE A 7 -4.98 2.30 23.40
CA ILE A 7 -3.58 1.90 23.27
C ILE A 7 -2.79 2.97 22.53
N LEU A 8 -3.32 3.47 21.41
CA LEU A 8 -2.65 4.48 20.58
C LEU A 8 -2.56 5.85 21.28
N SER A 9 -3.49 6.21 22.14
CA SER A 9 -3.44 7.48 22.91
C SER A 9 -2.18 7.62 23.77
N ARG A 10 -1.50 6.52 24.07
CA ARG A 10 -0.24 6.50 24.83
C ARG A 10 0.96 7.05 24.02
N PHE A 11 0.82 7.22 22.72
CA PHE A 11 1.84 7.80 21.85
C PHE A 11 1.79 9.33 21.76
N GLY A 12 0.90 10.00 22.50
CA GLY A 12 0.81 11.46 22.52
C GLY A 12 -0.20 11.96 23.53
N GLU A 13 -0.13 13.25 23.82
CA GLU A 13 -1.08 13.92 24.72
C GLU A 13 -2.48 13.98 24.09
N LEU A 14 -3.53 13.97 24.92
CA LEU A 14 -4.89 14.20 24.44
C LEU A 14 -5.05 15.66 24.00
N ALA A 15 -5.82 15.89 22.95
CA ALA A 15 -6.18 17.23 22.48
C ALA A 15 -7.59 17.58 22.95
N GLU A 16 -7.81 18.83 23.31
CA GLU A 16 -9.16 19.38 23.49
C GLU A 16 -9.91 19.37 22.17
N SER A 17 -11.21 19.13 22.19
CA SER A 17 -12.00 18.88 21.00
C SER A 17 -13.46 19.32 21.15
N ASP A 18 -13.97 19.93 20.10
CA ASP A 18 -15.40 20.21 19.91
C ASP A 18 -16.08 19.14 19.02
N ILE A 19 -15.32 18.12 18.59
CA ILE A 19 -15.84 17.04 17.75
C ILE A 19 -16.70 16.11 18.61
N THR A 20 -17.88 15.77 18.10
CA THR A 20 -18.80 14.83 18.77
C THR A 20 -19.22 13.73 17.81
N PHE A 21 -19.54 12.57 18.35
CA PHE A 21 -20.13 11.45 17.62
C PHE A 21 -21.49 11.12 18.24
N THR A 22 -22.50 10.83 17.43
CA THR A 22 -23.88 10.64 17.87
C THR A 22 -24.06 9.42 18.77
N ASP A 23 -23.15 8.46 18.70
CA ASP A 23 -23.15 7.19 19.45
C ASP A 23 -22.08 7.13 20.56
N VAL A 24 -21.39 8.25 20.86
CA VAL A 24 -20.40 8.35 21.94
C VAL A 24 -20.82 9.45 22.90
N SER A 25 -21.43 9.09 24.02
CA SER A 25 -21.82 10.04 25.05
C SER A 25 -20.60 10.54 25.85
N GLU A 26 -20.71 11.72 26.46
CA GLU A 26 -19.66 12.27 27.33
C GLU A 26 -19.34 11.35 28.55
N ASP A 27 -20.29 10.53 28.99
CA ASP A 27 -20.10 9.54 30.04
C ASP A 27 -19.39 8.26 29.56
N HIS A 28 -19.14 8.13 28.27
CA HIS A 28 -18.45 6.95 27.74
C HIS A 28 -16.99 6.91 28.20
N TRP A 29 -16.52 5.80 28.73
CA TRP A 29 -15.18 5.65 29.31
C TRP A 29 -14.01 6.05 28.39
N ALA A 30 -14.19 6.00 27.09
CA ALA A 30 -13.20 6.40 26.09
C ALA A 30 -13.53 7.71 25.36
N TYR A 31 -14.50 8.49 25.85
CA TYR A 31 -14.97 9.72 25.19
C TYR A 31 -13.81 10.65 24.83
N ASP A 32 -13.02 11.09 25.82
CA ASP A 32 -11.91 12.04 25.64
C ASP A 32 -10.87 11.52 24.62
N ILE A 33 -10.63 10.20 24.64
CA ILE A 33 -9.68 9.55 23.74
C ILE A 33 -10.21 9.57 22.30
N ILE A 34 -11.48 9.26 22.10
CA ILE A 34 -12.11 9.19 20.78
C ILE A 34 -12.16 10.59 20.14
N VAL A 35 -12.64 11.58 20.88
CA VAL A 35 -12.74 12.98 20.37
C VAL A 35 -11.36 13.57 20.13
N SER A 36 -10.39 13.32 21.00
CA SER A 36 -9.00 13.71 20.82
C SER A 36 -8.38 13.06 19.57
N ALA A 37 -8.62 11.77 19.33
CA ALA A 37 -8.13 11.08 18.15
C ALA A 37 -8.74 11.65 16.85
N ALA A 38 -10.00 12.07 16.88
CA ALA A 38 -10.64 12.73 15.76
C ALA A 38 -10.03 14.12 15.50
N THR A 39 -9.82 14.92 16.56
CA THR A 39 -9.17 16.24 16.46
C THR A 39 -7.76 16.15 15.87
N LYS A 40 -7.01 15.11 16.22
CA LYS A 40 -5.69 14.84 15.66
C LYS A 40 -5.71 14.29 14.23
N GLY A 41 -6.90 14.05 13.67
CA GLY A 41 -7.05 13.45 12.34
C GLY A 41 -6.67 11.97 12.27
N TRP A 42 -6.54 11.29 13.42
CA TRP A 42 -6.24 9.85 13.44
C TRP A 42 -7.42 9.02 12.96
N ILE A 43 -8.65 9.50 13.27
CA ILE A 43 -9.91 8.89 12.85
C ILE A 43 -10.86 9.96 12.30
N ASN A 44 -11.85 9.55 11.50
CA ASN A 44 -12.86 10.45 10.95
C ASN A 44 -14.30 10.09 11.37
N GLY A 45 -14.54 8.91 11.95
CA GLY A 45 -15.89 8.35 12.11
C GLY A 45 -16.52 7.91 10.79
N TYR A 46 -17.83 7.70 10.82
CA TYR A 46 -18.62 7.33 9.65
C TYR A 46 -19.42 8.53 9.11
N GLU A 47 -19.91 8.42 7.88
CA GLU A 47 -20.69 9.48 7.21
C GLU A 47 -21.99 9.83 7.92
N ASP A 48 -22.55 8.90 8.71
CA ASP A 48 -23.74 9.09 9.52
C ASP A 48 -23.50 9.80 10.87
N GLY A 49 -22.25 10.23 11.10
CA GLY A 49 -21.84 10.90 12.33
C GLY A 49 -21.57 9.97 13.51
N THR A 50 -21.48 8.66 13.28
CA THR A 50 -21.17 7.67 14.30
C THR A 50 -19.66 7.32 14.33
N PHE A 51 -19.22 6.70 15.44
CA PHE A 51 -17.87 6.13 15.56
C PHE A 51 -17.87 4.61 15.76
N HIS A 52 -18.92 4.05 16.35
CA HIS A 52 -19.06 2.66 16.76
C HIS A 52 -17.97 2.21 17.75
N PRO A 53 -17.93 2.77 18.97
CA PRO A 53 -16.84 2.53 19.93
C PRO A 53 -16.64 1.06 20.28
N ASP A 54 -17.72 0.28 20.38
CA ASP A 54 -17.72 -1.15 20.69
C ASP A 54 -17.64 -2.04 19.43
N GLY A 55 -17.57 -1.43 18.26
CA GLY A 55 -17.51 -2.15 16.99
C GLY A 55 -16.19 -2.89 16.78
N THR A 56 -16.24 -3.95 16.00
CA THR A 56 -15.05 -4.68 15.56
C THR A 56 -14.16 -3.79 14.70
N LEU A 57 -12.87 -3.80 14.97
CA LEU A 57 -11.87 -3.10 14.18
C LEU A 57 -11.35 -4.01 13.06
N LEU A 58 -11.43 -3.55 11.81
CA LEU A 58 -10.82 -4.24 10.69
C LEU A 58 -9.31 -4.01 10.66
N ARG A 59 -8.55 -4.96 10.11
CA ARG A 59 -7.08 -4.83 9.96
C ARG A 59 -6.71 -3.59 9.15
N SER A 60 -7.45 -3.30 8.07
CA SER A 60 -7.26 -2.10 7.25
C SER A 60 -7.46 -0.80 8.03
N GLU A 61 -8.45 -0.74 8.91
CA GLU A 61 -8.68 0.42 9.79
C GLU A 61 -7.55 0.58 10.80
N ALA A 62 -7.11 -0.53 11.43
CA ALA A 62 -6.01 -0.51 12.38
C ALA A 62 -4.72 0.02 11.74
N VAL A 63 -4.39 -0.45 10.55
CA VAL A 63 -3.21 -0.01 9.78
C VAL A 63 -3.31 1.48 9.46
N ALA A 64 -4.42 1.95 8.91
CA ALA A 64 -4.60 3.36 8.54
C ALA A 64 -4.47 4.29 9.74
N VAL A 65 -5.09 3.94 10.88
CA VAL A 65 -4.97 4.72 12.12
C VAL A 65 -3.54 4.71 12.64
N THR A 66 -2.87 3.56 12.63
CA THR A 66 -1.47 3.45 13.09
C THR A 66 -0.53 4.34 12.25
N ASN A 67 -0.66 4.32 10.92
CA ASN A 67 0.15 5.19 10.05
C ASN A 67 -0.04 6.67 10.42
N ARG A 68 -1.29 7.11 10.61
CA ARG A 68 -1.59 8.50 10.99
C ARG A 68 -1.01 8.87 12.34
N VAL A 69 -1.10 7.98 13.34
CA VAL A 69 -0.50 8.19 14.67
C VAL A 69 1.01 8.35 14.59
N LEU A 70 1.65 7.55 13.74
CA LEU A 70 3.09 7.58 13.51
C LEU A 70 3.53 8.71 12.57
N GLY A 71 2.59 9.50 12.03
CA GLY A 71 2.88 10.56 11.08
C GLY A 71 3.39 10.04 9.72
N ARG A 72 3.04 8.78 9.38
CA ARG A 72 3.44 8.12 8.14
C ARG A 72 2.40 8.33 7.05
N SER A 73 2.87 8.46 5.83
CA SER A 73 2.01 8.58 4.64
C SER A 73 2.67 7.91 3.45
N ALA A 74 1.93 7.03 2.81
CA ALA A 74 2.42 6.24 1.69
C ALA A 74 2.93 7.10 0.53
N ASP A 75 4.13 6.82 0.05
CA ASP A 75 4.62 7.35 -1.23
C ASP A 75 3.91 6.65 -2.40
N LYS A 76 2.78 7.23 -2.79
CA LYS A 76 1.93 6.69 -3.86
C LYS A 76 2.65 6.62 -5.20
N ASN A 77 3.61 7.53 -5.45
CA ASN A 77 4.36 7.54 -6.70
C ASN A 77 5.28 6.32 -6.77
N THR A 78 6.05 6.08 -5.73
CA THR A 78 6.92 4.91 -5.64
C THR A 78 6.10 3.62 -5.64
N ILE A 79 5.03 3.52 -4.84
CA ILE A 79 4.17 2.34 -4.80
C ILE A 79 3.55 2.01 -6.17
N ASN A 80 3.21 3.01 -6.96
CA ASN A 80 2.60 2.80 -8.28
C ASN A 80 3.58 2.48 -9.39
N SER A 81 4.84 2.90 -9.27
CA SER A 81 5.85 2.81 -10.33
C SER A 81 7.01 1.85 -10.02
N ALA A 82 7.20 1.52 -8.74
CA ALA A 82 8.35 0.73 -8.34
C ALA A 82 8.28 -0.73 -8.81
N ALA A 83 9.39 -1.18 -9.37
CA ALA A 83 9.58 -2.57 -9.75
C ALA A 83 9.80 -3.46 -8.53
N GLY A 84 9.08 -4.59 -8.47
CA GLY A 84 9.26 -5.59 -7.40
C GLY A 84 8.63 -5.20 -6.07
N ILE A 85 7.67 -4.31 -6.07
CA ILE A 85 6.83 -4.03 -4.91
C ILE A 85 5.88 -5.23 -4.67
N ARG A 86 5.61 -5.52 -3.39
CA ARG A 86 4.70 -6.60 -3.01
C ARG A 86 3.30 -6.35 -3.55
N ILE A 87 2.67 -7.40 -4.07
CA ILE A 87 1.27 -7.39 -4.50
C ILE A 87 0.49 -8.34 -3.59
N PHE A 88 -0.59 -7.83 -3.00
CA PHE A 88 -1.52 -8.64 -2.22
C PHE A 88 -2.69 -9.05 -3.10
N PRO A 89 -2.95 -10.37 -3.30
CA PRO A 89 -4.02 -10.85 -4.17
C PRO A 89 -5.43 -10.46 -3.69
N ASP A 90 -5.58 -10.19 -2.40
CA ASP A 90 -6.82 -9.86 -1.70
C ASP A 90 -7.01 -8.36 -1.45
N VAL A 91 -6.06 -7.51 -1.90
CA VAL A 91 -6.12 -6.06 -1.72
C VAL A 91 -5.96 -5.36 -3.07
N GLU A 92 -7.08 -4.98 -3.66
CA GLU A 92 -7.09 -4.24 -4.91
C GLU A 92 -6.65 -2.78 -4.71
N LYS A 93 -6.11 -2.16 -5.77
CA LYS A 93 -5.75 -0.73 -5.75
C LYS A 93 -6.93 0.21 -5.48
N SER A 94 -8.14 -0.24 -5.78
CA SER A 94 -9.39 0.46 -5.48
C SER A 94 -9.79 0.42 -4.01
N HIS A 95 -9.18 -0.46 -3.22
CA HIS A 95 -9.47 -0.56 -1.79
C HIS A 95 -9.03 0.73 -1.08
N TRP A 96 -9.90 1.32 -0.28
CA TRP A 96 -9.69 2.62 0.37
C TRP A 96 -8.38 2.70 1.19
N ALA A 97 -7.97 1.61 1.85
CA ALA A 97 -6.75 1.52 2.65
C ALA A 97 -5.56 0.91 1.87
N TYR A 98 -5.63 0.79 0.54
CA TYR A 98 -4.57 0.15 -0.24
C TYR A 98 -3.20 0.73 0.07
N TYR A 99 -3.06 2.04 -0.01
CA TYR A 99 -1.78 2.71 0.22
C TYR A 99 -1.32 2.63 1.68
N ASP A 100 -2.23 2.69 2.65
CA ASP A 100 -1.90 2.50 4.06
C ASP A 100 -1.36 1.09 4.33
N ILE A 101 -1.96 0.08 3.70
CA ILE A 101 -1.50 -1.32 3.81
C ILE A 101 -0.11 -1.48 3.19
N MET A 102 0.13 -0.87 2.01
CA MET A 102 1.44 -0.91 1.36
C MET A 102 2.51 -0.24 2.21
N GLU A 103 2.22 0.94 2.76
CA GLU A 103 3.09 1.68 3.69
C GLU A 103 3.52 0.82 4.88
N ALA A 104 2.57 0.19 5.54
CA ALA A 104 2.82 -0.61 6.73
C ALA A 104 3.47 -1.98 6.45
N SER A 105 3.42 -2.46 5.20
CA SER A 105 3.80 -3.84 4.87
C SER A 105 5.13 -3.96 4.13
N ILE A 106 5.64 -2.86 3.58
CA ILE A 106 6.88 -2.85 2.81
C ILE A 106 7.96 -2.14 3.62
N GLY A 107 9.04 -2.87 3.93
CA GLY A 107 10.20 -2.27 4.60
C GLY A 107 10.84 -1.25 3.66
N HIS A 108 11.01 -0.02 4.12
CA HIS A 108 11.57 1.07 3.31
C HIS A 108 12.27 2.12 4.19
N GLU A 109 13.21 2.82 3.57
CA GLU A 109 13.78 4.06 4.10
C GLU A 109 13.04 5.23 3.47
N TYR A 110 12.86 6.30 4.20
CA TYR A 110 12.10 7.47 3.73
C TYR A 110 12.74 8.79 4.17
N SER A 111 12.35 9.85 3.49
CA SER A 111 12.63 11.24 3.85
C SER A 111 11.33 12.04 3.86
N GLY A 112 11.31 13.15 4.58
CA GLY A 112 10.10 13.94 4.78
C GLY A 112 9.21 13.38 5.90
N SER A 113 7.98 13.86 5.99
CA SER A 113 6.99 13.42 6.98
C SER A 113 5.56 13.66 6.47
N GLY A 114 4.61 12.87 6.94
CA GLY A 114 3.22 12.97 6.54
C GLY A 114 3.04 12.96 5.02
N ALA A 115 2.22 13.83 4.48
CA ALA A 115 1.95 13.90 3.04
C ALA A 115 3.18 14.23 2.16
N GLY A 116 4.29 14.64 2.77
CA GLY A 116 5.57 14.91 2.08
C GLY A 116 6.57 13.76 2.20
N GLU A 117 6.16 12.59 2.69
CA GLU A 117 7.01 11.41 2.76
C GLU A 117 7.35 10.89 1.37
N VAL A 118 8.65 10.60 1.15
CA VAL A 118 9.18 10.03 -0.09
C VAL A 118 10.07 8.84 0.27
N TRP A 119 9.83 7.70 -0.34
CA TRP A 119 10.64 6.51 -0.15
C TRP A 119 11.98 6.64 -0.88
N THR A 120 13.06 6.55 -0.15
CA THR A 120 14.43 6.63 -0.70
C THR A 120 14.97 5.26 -1.09
N SER A 121 14.51 4.21 -0.43
CA SER A 121 14.76 2.80 -0.78
C SER A 121 13.62 1.93 -0.25
N PHE A 122 13.46 0.74 -0.80
CA PHE A 122 12.48 -0.22 -0.29
C PHE A 122 12.96 -1.67 -0.50
N THR A 123 12.46 -2.56 0.34
CA THR A 123 12.77 -3.99 0.27
C THR A 123 11.91 -4.64 -0.80
N LYS A 124 12.57 -5.20 -1.82
CA LYS A 124 11.91 -6.08 -2.79
C LYS A 124 11.68 -7.44 -2.12
N GLU A 125 10.43 -7.84 -2.02
CA GLU A 125 10.08 -9.12 -1.45
C GLU A 125 9.83 -10.17 -2.55
N LYS A 126 10.23 -11.40 -2.23
CA LYS A 126 9.85 -12.55 -3.03
C LYS A 126 8.38 -12.84 -2.84
N THR A 127 7.69 -13.15 -3.92
CA THR A 127 6.32 -13.66 -3.82
C THR A 127 6.32 -15.12 -3.40
N THR A 128 5.23 -15.55 -2.75
CA THR A 128 4.98 -16.99 -2.46
C THR A 128 4.43 -17.75 -3.65
N LEU A 129 4.12 -17.06 -4.74
CA LEU A 129 3.66 -17.68 -5.98
C LEU A 129 4.81 -18.48 -6.62
N SER A 130 4.47 -19.61 -7.25
CA SER A 130 5.45 -20.39 -8.00
C SER A 130 5.96 -19.65 -9.23
N GLU A 131 7.12 -20.05 -9.75
CA GLU A 131 7.58 -19.58 -11.06
C GLU A 131 6.48 -19.81 -12.12
N GLY A 132 6.24 -18.80 -12.96
CA GLY A 132 5.23 -18.88 -13.99
C GLY A 132 4.45 -17.60 -14.18
N THR A 133 3.42 -17.68 -15.01
CA THR A 133 2.52 -16.58 -15.30
C THR A 133 1.28 -16.66 -14.42
N HIS A 134 0.91 -15.55 -13.81
CA HIS A 134 -0.20 -15.44 -12.86
C HIS A 134 -1.11 -14.29 -13.23
N VAL A 135 -2.42 -14.48 -13.07
CA VAL A 135 -3.43 -13.43 -13.21
C VAL A 135 -3.84 -12.98 -11.79
N ILE A 136 -3.56 -11.73 -11.44
CA ILE A 136 -3.89 -11.14 -10.15
C ILE A 136 -4.78 -9.93 -10.44
N ASN A 137 -6.01 -9.92 -9.93
CA ASN A 137 -7.00 -8.87 -10.17
C ASN A 137 -7.18 -8.54 -11.67
N GLY A 138 -7.22 -9.57 -12.51
CA GLY A 138 -7.37 -9.43 -13.97
C GLY A 138 -6.13 -8.94 -14.71
N ILE A 139 -5.00 -8.76 -14.03
CA ILE A 139 -3.74 -8.31 -14.60
C ILE A 139 -2.75 -9.47 -14.64
N LEU A 140 -2.07 -9.62 -15.76
CA LEU A 140 -1.08 -10.67 -15.97
C LEU A 140 0.28 -10.25 -15.41
N TYR A 141 0.91 -11.13 -14.63
CA TYR A 141 2.24 -11.01 -14.07
C TYR A 141 3.07 -12.26 -14.35
N ARG A 142 4.38 -12.13 -14.36
CA ARG A 142 5.33 -13.24 -14.43
C ARG A 142 6.18 -13.31 -13.17
N VAL A 143 6.21 -14.47 -12.52
CA VAL A 143 7.14 -14.77 -11.43
C VAL A 143 8.34 -15.51 -12.01
N LYS A 144 9.55 -15.02 -11.73
CA LYS A 144 10.82 -15.62 -12.17
C LYS A 144 11.26 -16.72 -11.23
N SER A 145 12.25 -17.51 -11.64
CA SER A 145 12.84 -18.60 -10.85
C SER A 145 13.47 -18.12 -9.53
N ASP A 146 13.85 -16.84 -9.44
CA ASP A 146 14.36 -16.22 -8.21
C ASP A 146 13.25 -15.82 -7.22
N GLY A 147 11.99 -16.02 -7.59
CA GLY A 147 10.81 -15.69 -6.79
C GLY A 147 10.37 -14.24 -6.86
N PHE A 148 10.96 -13.42 -7.72
CA PHE A 148 10.53 -12.03 -7.94
C PHE A 148 9.66 -11.90 -9.18
N PHE A 149 8.81 -10.87 -9.19
CA PHE A 149 8.08 -10.52 -10.41
C PHE A 149 9.04 -9.97 -11.48
N ALA A 150 8.78 -10.35 -12.73
CA ALA A 150 9.43 -9.73 -13.89
C ALA A 150 9.03 -8.25 -13.96
N THR A 151 10.01 -7.37 -14.15
CA THR A 151 9.79 -5.91 -14.18
C THR A 151 10.77 -5.25 -15.13
N ASN A 152 10.29 -4.35 -15.98
CA ASN A 152 11.10 -3.69 -17.03
C ASN A 152 11.91 -4.70 -17.88
N GLU A 153 11.32 -5.84 -18.14
CA GLU A 153 12.02 -6.90 -18.87
C GLU A 153 11.08 -7.65 -19.82
N TYR A 154 11.68 -8.30 -20.80
CA TYR A 154 11.00 -9.09 -21.80
C TYR A 154 11.22 -10.58 -21.53
N ILE A 155 10.14 -11.30 -21.22
CA ILE A 155 10.20 -12.75 -20.94
C ILE A 155 9.16 -13.48 -21.79
N ASP A 156 9.57 -14.58 -22.44
CA ASP A 156 8.71 -15.47 -23.23
C ASP A 156 7.83 -14.74 -24.26
N GLY A 157 8.36 -13.68 -24.88
CA GLY A 157 7.61 -12.92 -25.86
C GLY A 157 6.70 -11.84 -25.28
N HIS A 158 6.80 -11.52 -24.01
CA HIS A 158 5.93 -10.58 -23.29
C HIS A 158 6.75 -9.51 -22.58
N TRP A 159 6.36 -8.23 -22.71
CA TRP A 159 6.94 -7.13 -21.96
C TRP A 159 6.20 -6.94 -20.64
N TYR A 160 6.96 -6.84 -19.57
CA TYR A 160 6.46 -6.50 -18.24
C TYR A 160 6.99 -5.12 -17.84
N ASP A 161 6.10 -4.19 -17.51
CA ASP A 161 6.46 -2.81 -17.16
C ASP A 161 7.17 -2.71 -15.78
N ALA A 162 7.49 -1.48 -15.38
CA ALA A 162 8.11 -1.20 -14.09
C ALA A 162 7.29 -1.70 -12.89
N SER A 163 5.98 -1.82 -13.03
CA SER A 163 5.08 -2.35 -12.01
C SER A 163 4.88 -3.87 -12.10
N GLY A 164 5.57 -4.54 -13.03
CA GLY A 164 5.48 -5.98 -13.27
C GLY A 164 4.28 -6.43 -14.06
N LYS A 165 3.48 -5.52 -14.62
CA LYS A 165 2.30 -5.86 -15.41
C LYS A 165 2.65 -6.19 -16.84
N TYR A 166 2.00 -7.20 -17.38
CA TYR A 166 2.05 -7.46 -18.82
C TYR A 166 1.42 -6.31 -19.61
N VAL A 167 2.18 -5.77 -20.55
CA VAL A 167 1.73 -4.68 -21.43
C VAL A 167 1.31 -5.28 -22.77
N THR A 168 0.01 -5.24 -23.05
CA THR A 168 -0.54 -5.66 -24.36
C THR A 168 -0.46 -4.53 -25.37
N GLY A 169 -0.02 -4.83 -26.59
CA GLY A 169 -0.29 -3.97 -27.74
C GLY A 169 0.74 -2.91 -28.10
N ASN A 170 1.96 -2.98 -27.60
CA ASN A 170 3.06 -2.20 -28.18
C ASN A 170 3.88 -3.08 -29.13
N ALA A 171 3.25 -3.50 -30.22
CA ALA A 171 3.90 -4.34 -31.27
C ALA A 171 5.24 -3.72 -31.72
N THR A 172 5.34 -2.41 -31.76
CA THR A 172 6.55 -1.67 -32.14
C THR A 172 7.67 -1.81 -31.08
N LEU A 173 7.32 -1.79 -29.80
CA LEU A 173 8.28 -1.99 -28.70
C LEU A 173 8.73 -3.44 -28.63
N ASP A 174 7.80 -4.37 -28.77
CA ASP A 174 8.04 -5.81 -28.84
C ASP A 174 8.94 -6.18 -30.01
N GLU A 175 8.73 -5.57 -31.18
CA GLU A 175 9.56 -5.77 -32.38
C GLU A 175 10.97 -5.18 -32.20
N LEU A 176 11.10 -3.99 -31.62
CA LEU A 176 12.40 -3.36 -31.33
C LEU A 176 13.19 -4.17 -30.29
N MET A 177 12.54 -4.68 -29.25
CA MET A 177 13.19 -5.49 -28.23
C MET A 177 13.60 -6.86 -28.78
N ARG A 178 12.81 -7.49 -29.66
CA ARG A 178 13.19 -8.71 -30.38
C ARG A 178 14.39 -8.46 -31.31
N ALA A 179 14.43 -7.31 -31.98
CA ALA A 179 15.54 -6.94 -32.82
C ALA A 179 16.83 -6.71 -32.03
N ALA A 180 16.73 -6.02 -30.87
CA ALA A 180 17.86 -5.77 -29.99
C ALA A 180 18.43 -7.07 -29.39
N THR A 181 17.55 -7.99 -28.97
CA THR A 181 17.96 -9.30 -28.45
C THR A 181 18.64 -10.17 -29.52
N ARG A 182 18.15 -10.13 -30.77
CA ARG A 182 18.80 -10.83 -31.90
C ARG A 182 20.17 -10.24 -32.22
N ALA A 183 20.32 -8.91 -32.21
CA ALA A 183 21.59 -8.25 -32.46
C ALA A 183 22.66 -8.57 -31.39
N CYS A 184 22.24 -8.75 -30.12
CA CYS A 184 23.14 -9.12 -29.02
C CYS A 184 23.65 -10.57 -29.14
N VAL A 185 22.84 -11.49 -29.69
CA VAL A 185 23.22 -12.90 -29.90
C VAL A 185 24.14 -13.07 -31.11
N THR A 186 24.05 -12.20 -32.12
CA THR A 186 24.89 -12.27 -33.33
C THR A 186 26.23 -11.53 -33.21
N SER A 187 26.41 -10.70 -32.18
CA SER A 187 27.67 -9.98 -31.93
C SER A 187 28.60 -10.69 -30.94
N GLY A 188 28.25 -11.90 -30.53
CA GLY A 188 29.02 -12.75 -29.60
C GLY A 188 29.76 -13.92 -30.26
N MET A 189 30.20 -13.75 -31.51
CA MET A 189 31.17 -14.63 -32.15
C MET A 189 32.46 -13.86 -32.51
#